data_1d337cb84b75aac8150fac6a7fbec209
#
_entry.id   1d337cb84b75aac8150fac6a7fbec209
#
_cell.length_a   1.000
_cell.length_b   1.000
_cell.length_c   1.000
_cell.angle_alpha   90.00
_cell.angle_beta   90.00
_cell.angle_gamma   90.00
#
_symmetry.space_group_name_H-M   'P 1'
#
loop_
_entity.id
_entity.type
_entity.pdbx_description
1 polymer ?
#
loop_
_entity_poly.entity_id
_entity_poly.type
_entity_poly.pdbx_seq_one_letter_code
_entity_poly.pdbx_strand_id
1 'polypeptide(L)'
;MPTLRTGFAVPLLLILIATLVSAQKTGPSDAEYIAQALSAAPEAVAKAAAVVRMEKDGKITTLREGKNGFSCMVIGGGEKMCADANSMEFFDAWAKHQPPPNKLGLTYMLSGYDVGGSNTEPYAMSKTADNHWVVTGPHVMIVGPASKSLGLTSTTDVDPAKPYMMWVGTPYEHAMIPVGSDKTKPKPVAERK
;
A
#
# COMPACT_ATOMS: atom_id res chain seq x y z
N MET A 1 1.07 32.91 -85.89
CA MET A 1 1.76 33.36 -84.66
C MET A 1 1.20 32.55 -83.47
N PRO A 2 1.92 31.58 -82.90
CA PRO A 2 1.45 30.80 -81.74
C PRO A 2 1.91 31.45 -80.46
N THR A 3 0.99 31.65 -79.56
CA THR A 3 1.21 32.18 -78.19
C THR A 3 1.63 31.04 -77.27
N LEU A 4 2.80 31.19 -76.64
CA LEU A 4 3.39 30.28 -75.66
C LEU A 4 2.75 30.56 -74.30
N ARG A 5 2.06 29.57 -73.70
CA ARG A 5 1.59 29.60 -72.34
C ARG A 5 2.62 28.92 -71.44
N THR A 6 3.30 29.73 -70.62
CA THR A 6 4.16 29.25 -69.52
C THR A 6 3.29 28.83 -68.31
N GLY A 7 3.25 27.52 -68.06
CA GLY A 7 2.64 26.99 -66.83
C GLY A 7 3.65 27.05 -65.66
N PHE A 8 3.30 27.79 -64.59
CA PHE A 8 4.03 27.75 -63.34
C PHE A 8 3.61 26.53 -62.53
N ALA A 9 4.52 25.61 -62.32
CA ALA A 9 4.33 24.50 -61.38
C ALA A 9 4.75 24.97 -60.00
N VAL A 10 3.78 25.01 -59.08
CA VAL A 10 3.98 25.28 -57.64
C VAL A 10 4.33 23.94 -56.95
N PRO A 11 5.48 23.78 -56.33
CA PRO A 11 5.77 22.57 -55.57
C PRO A 11 4.98 22.56 -54.24
N LEU A 12 4.12 21.57 -54.09
CA LEU A 12 3.36 21.31 -52.85
C LEU A 12 4.32 20.69 -51.81
N LEU A 13 4.81 21.50 -50.86
CA LEU A 13 5.66 21.06 -49.76
C LEU A 13 4.78 20.38 -48.70
N LEU A 14 4.78 19.05 -48.70
CA LEU A 14 4.14 18.21 -47.65
C LEU A 14 4.98 18.28 -46.39
N ILE A 15 4.56 19.09 -45.42
CA ILE A 15 5.14 19.10 -44.06
C ILE A 15 4.57 17.92 -43.31
N LEU A 16 5.38 16.88 -43.10
CA LEU A 16 5.09 15.74 -42.25
C LEU A 16 5.25 16.19 -40.80
N ILE A 17 4.14 16.51 -40.10
CA ILE A 17 4.13 16.76 -38.68
C ILE A 17 4.17 15.40 -37.99
N ALA A 18 5.35 14.98 -37.54
CA ALA A 18 5.51 13.82 -36.66
C ALA A 18 4.97 14.22 -35.26
N THR A 19 3.75 13.81 -34.95
CA THR A 19 3.20 13.90 -33.59
C THR A 19 3.92 12.87 -32.71
N LEU A 20 4.81 13.35 -31.85
CA LEU A 20 5.36 12.57 -30.74
C LEU A 20 4.23 12.25 -29.77
N VAL A 21 3.62 11.08 -29.92
CA VAL A 21 2.71 10.53 -28.91
C VAL A 21 3.58 10.11 -27.74
N SER A 22 3.73 11.01 -26.77
CA SER A 22 4.28 10.66 -25.46
C SER A 22 3.30 9.67 -24.81
N ALA A 23 3.70 8.41 -24.66
CA ALA A 23 2.94 7.44 -23.89
C ALA A 23 2.85 7.97 -22.44
N GLN A 24 1.70 8.51 -22.05
CA GLN A 24 1.43 8.92 -20.66
C GLN A 24 1.49 7.65 -19.80
N LYS A 25 2.47 7.60 -18.89
CA LYS A 25 2.53 6.58 -17.83
C LYS A 25 1.23 6.70 -17.02
N THR A 26 0.33 5.75 -17.12
CA THR A 26 -0.90 5.68 -16.34
C THR A 26 -0.57 5.23 -14.93
N GLY A 27 -0.23 6.14 -14.04
CA GLY A 27 0.10 5.88 -12.65
C GLY A 27 0.85 7.04 -12.02
N PRO A 28 0.97 7.08 -10.68
CA PRO A 28 1.73 8.14 -10.01
C PRO A 28 3.19 8.12 -10.47
N SER A 29 3.80 9.29 -10.56
CA SER A 29 5.25 9.43 -10.74
C SER A 29 6.00 8.80 -9.57
N ASP A 30 7.29 8.50 -9.74
CA ASP A 30 8.10 7.94 -8.66
C ASP A 30 8.16 8.88 -7.44
N ALA A 31 8.18 10.20 -7.65
CA ALA A 31 8.14 11.18 -6.56
C ALA A 31 6.81 11.14 -5.78
N GLU A 32 5.69 11.05 -6.48
CA GLU A 32 4.36 10.92 -5.85
C GLU A 32 4.22 9.58 -5.12
N TYR A 33 4.70 8.48 -5.71
CA TYR A 33 4.70 7.17 -5.05
C TYR A 33 5.55 7.19 -3.78
N ILE A 34 6.77 7.77 -3.82
CA ILE A 34 7.64 7.91 -2.65
C ILE A 34 6.94 8.71 -1.55
N ALA A 35 6.33 9.85 -1.88
CA ALA A 35 5.60 10.65 -0.89
C ALA A 35 4.43 9.88 -0.25
N GLN A 36 3.68 9.13 -1.05
CA GLN A 36 2.59 8.28 -0.55
C GLN A 36 3.10 7.17 0.37
N ALA A 37 4.11 6.42 -0.05
CA ALA A 37 4.67 5.33 0.75
C ALA A 37 5.20 5.82 2.11
N LEU A 38 5.91 6.94 2.12
CA LEU A 38 6.49 7.52 3.35
C LEU A 38 5.43 8.04 4.33
N SER A 39 4.22 8.35 3.87
CA SER A 39 3.13 8.78 4.75
C SER A 39 2.61 7.67 5.68
N ALA A 40 3.03 6.42 5.46
CA ALA A 40 2.68 5.28 6.31
C ALA A 40 3.31 5.32 7.70
N ALA A 41 4.40 6.06 7.91
CA ALA A 41 5.17 6.05 9.15
C ALA A 41 5.38 7.46 9.74
N PRO A 42 5.74 7.57 11.02
CA PRO A 42 6.17 8.84 11.60
C PRO A 42 7.36 9.41 10.84
N GLU A 43 7.46 10.73 10.75
CA GLU A 43 8.55 11.42 10.04
C GLU A 43 9.95 10.93 10.47
N ALA A 44 10.14 10.68 11.76
CA ALA A 44 11.40 10.19 12.31
C ALA A 44 11.84 8.85 11.70
N VAL A 45 10.89 7.98 11.32
CA VAL A 45 11.14 6.72 10.62
C VAL A 45 11.22 6.96 9.12
N ALA A 46 10.23 7.64 8.55
CA ALA A 46 10.06 7.86 7.12
C ALA A 46 11.28 8.52 6.47
N LYS A 47 11.90 9.51 7.13
CA LYS A 47 13.04 10.25 6.59
C LYS A 47 14.26 9.37 6.24
N ALA A 48 14.45 8.24 6.93
CA ALA A 48 15.60 7.34 6.73
C ALA A 48 15.18 5.96 6.18
N ALA A 49 13.90 5.70 5.92
CA ALA A 49 13.40 4.44 5.39
C ALA A 49 13.71 4.28 3.90
N ALA A 50 13.88 3.05 3.44
CA ALA A 50 13.82 2.73 2.01
C ALA A 50 12.40 2.93 1.47
N VAL A 51 12.28 3.15 0.17
CA VAL A 51 10.99 3.05 -0.52
C VAL A 51 11.12 2.03 -1.64
N VAL A 52 10.23 1.06 -1.60
CA VAL A 52 10.19 -0.02 -2.57
C VAL A 52 8.82 -0.08 -3.25
N ARG A 53 8.78 -0.55 -4.49
CA ARG A 53 7.56 -0.80 -5.25
C ARG A 53 7.50 -2.26 -5.62
N MET A 54 6.36 -2.89 -5.36
CA MET A 54 6.07 -4.21 -5.90
C MET A 54 5.51 -4.04 -7.31
N GLU A 55 6.21 -4.59 -8.29
CA GLU A 55 5.78 -4.57 -9.69
C GLU A 55 4.72 -5.66 -9.94
N LYS A 56 4.03 -5.58 -11.08
CA LYS A 56 2.95 -6.52 -11.43
C LYS A 56 3.42 -7.98 -11.56
N ASP A 57 4.69 -8.19 -11.85
CA ASP A 57 5.34 -9.51 -11.94
C ASP A 57 5.85 -10.03 -10.58
N GLY A 58 5.56 -9.31 -9.49
CA GLY A 58 6.02 -9.63 -8.13
C GLY A 58 7.45 -9.18 -7.81
N LYS A 59 8.16 -8.59 -8.77
CA LYS A 59 9.50 -8.04 -8.53
C LYS A 59 9.42 -6.80 -7.64
N ILE A 60 10.38 -6.66 -6.74
CA ILE A 60 10.54 -5.47 -5.91
C ILE A 60 11.58 -4.54 -6.52
N THR A 61 11.19 -3.30 -6.80
CA THR A 61 12.07 -2.23 -7.29
C THR A 61 12.31 -1.22 -6.17
N THR A 62 13.58 -0.91 -5.89
CA THR A 62 13.96 0.14 -4.94
C THR A 62 13.90 1.49 -5.63
N LEU A 63 13.04 2.39 -5.14
CA LEU A 63 12.91 3.77 -5.62
C LEU A 63 13.73 4.76 -4.79
N ARG A 64 14.01 4.41 -3.54
CA ARG A 64 14.83 5.19 -2.62
C ARG A 64 15.53 4.24 -1.66
N GLU A 65 16.83 4.40 -1.49
CA GLU A 65 17.61 3.69 -0.48
C GLU A 65 17.29 4.18 0.93
N GLY A 66 17.37 3.27 1.92
CA GLY A 66 17.14 3.54 3.34
C GLY A 66 18.34 3.21 4.21
N LYS A 67 18.31 3.70 5.46
CA LYS A 67 19.43 3.52 6.41
C LYS A 67 18.98 3.04 7.80
N ASN A 68 17.67 2.86 8.03
CA ASN A 68 17.12 2.54 9.35
C ASN A 68 16.43 1.17 9.42
N GLY A 69 16.58 0.34 8.39
CA GLY A 69 16.00 -1.01 8.33
C GLY A 69 14.52 -1.07 8.01
N PHE A 70 13.84 0.06 7.75
CA PHE A 70 12.46 0.11 7.30
C PHE A 70 12.36 0.24 5.79
N SER A 71 11.37 -0.44 5.20
CA SER A 71 10.95 -0.32 3.81
C SER A 71 9.49 0.12 3.74
N CYS A 72 9.24 1.25 3.10
CA CYS A 72 7.90 1.79 2.92
C CYS A 72 7.40 1.51 1.50
N MET A 73 6.09 1.21 1.35
CA MET A 73 5.48 0.89 0.06
C MET A 73 3.99 1.21 0.05
N VAL A 74 3.43 1.30 -1.14
CA VAL A 74 1.98 1.26 -1.39
C VAL A 74 1.63 -0.17 -1.78
N ILE A 75 0.66 -0.76 -1.08
CA ILE A 75 0.17 -2.12 -1.30
C ILE A 75 -1.20 -2.13 -1.95
N GLY A 76 -1.81 -3.30 -2.11
CA GLY A 76 -3.12 -3.46 -2.74
C GLY A 76 -4.19 -2.54 -2.16
N GLY A 77 -5.10 -2.05 -3.01
CA GLY A 77 -6.14 -1.11 -2.59
C GLY A 77 -5.66 0.32 -2.30
N GLY A 78 -4.36 0.62 -2.46
CA GLY A 78 -3.78 1.94 -2.17
C GLY A 78 -3.41 2.13 -0.71
N GLU A 79 -3.48 1.08 0.11
CA GLU A 79 -2.99 1.08 1.47
C GLU A 79 -1.48 1.30 1.50
N LYS A 80 -0.99 1.90 2.56
CA LYS A 80 0.42 2.26 2.69
C LYS A 80 0.99 1.63 3.95
N MET A 81 2.13 0.99 3.81
CA MET A 81 2.82 0.38 4.94
C MET A 81 4.31 0.75 4.95
N CYS A 82 4.88 0.77 6.14
CA CYS A 82 6.31 0.95 6.36
C CYS A 82 6.75 -0.12 7.37
N ALA A 83 7.44 -1.13 6.89
CA ALA A 83 7.73 -2.37 7.60
C ALA A 83 9.24 -2.53 7.84
N ASP A 84 9.61 -3.06 9.01
CA ASP A 84 10.99 -3.47 9.27
C ASP A 84 11.34 -4.79 8.54
N ALA A 85 12.60 -5.18 8.59
CA ALA A 85 13.09 -6.38 7.90
C ALA A 85 12.37 -7.67 8.34
N ASN A 86 12.05 -7.81 9.63
CA ASN A 86 11.34 -8.98 10.15
C ASN A 86 9.88 -9.02 9.66
N SER A 87 9.23 -7.86 9.58
CA SER A 87 7.89 -7.75 8.99
C SER A 87 7.90 -8.08 7.50
N MET A 88 8.92 -7.66 6.77
CA MET A 88 9.06 -8.01 5.34
C MET A 88 9.18 -9.53 5.15
N GLU A 89 9.96 -10.21 6.00
CA GLU A 89 10.04 -11.68 5.99
C GLU A 89 8.69 -12.34 6.34
N PHE A 90 7.93 -11.77 7.28
CA PHE A 90 6.60 -12.25 7.64
C PHE A 90 5.62 -12.14 6.46
N PHE A 91 5.56 -10.99 5.80
CA PHE A 91 4.67 -10.77 4.66
C PHE A 91 5.10 -11.57 3.41
N ASP A 92 6.40 -11.79 3.21
CA ASP A 92 6.90 -12.68 2.17
C ASP A 92 6.45 -14.14 2.41
N ALA A 93 6.54 -14.62 3.65
CA ALA A 93 6.04 -15.94 4.02
C ALA A 93 4.52 -16.05 3.83
N TRP A 94 3.76 -15.03 4.23
CA TRP A 94 2.32 -14.95 3.98
C TRP A 94 1.99 -15.01 2.48
N ALA A 95 2.65 -14.21 1.66
CA ALA A 95 2.42 -14.18 0.21
C ALA A 95 2.73 -15.52 -0.47
N LYS A 96 3.66 -16.30 0.09
CA LYS A 96 4.06 -17.63 -0.39
C LYS A 96 3.28 -18.79 0.26
N HIS A 97 2.31 -18.50 1.12
CA HIS A 97 1.57 -19.49 1.91
C HIS A 97 2.50 -20.39 2.76
N GLN A 98 3.61 -19.84 3.26
CA GLN A 98 4.59 -20.53 4.09
C GLN A 98 4.44 -20.12 5.56
N PRO A 99 4.82 -20.97 6.51
CA PRO A 99 4.86 -20.56 7.91
C PRO A 99 5.74 -19.33 8.12
N PRO A 100 5.28 -18.32 8.88
CA PRO A 100 6.08 -17.13 9.13
C PRO A 100 7.28 -17.45 10.03
N PRO A 101 8.40 -16.74 9.90
CA PRO A 101 9.55 -16.91 10.77
C PRO A 101 9.19 -16.54 12.22
N ASN A 102 9.81 -17.22 13.19
CA ASN A 102 9.59 -16.95 14.61
C ASN A 102 10.37 -15.69 15.05
N LYS A 103 9.99 -14.55 14.49
CA LYS A 103 10.56 -13.22 14.77
C LYS A 103 9.44 -12.24 15.07
N LEU A 104 9.73 -11.17 15.81
CA LEU A 104 8.83 -10.03 15.91
C LEU A 104 9.22 -8.99 14.87
N GLY A 105 8.23 -8.49 14.14
CA GLY A 105 8.37 -7.39 13.20
C GLY A 105 7.45 -6.24 13.55
N LEU A 106 7.84 -5.02 13.18
CA LEU A 106 7.09 -3.79 13.40
C LEU A 106 6.71 -3.18 12.05
N THR A 107 5.41 -2.89 11.89
CA THR A 107 4.88 -2.25 10.68
C THR A 107 3.99 -1.07 11.05
N TYR A 108 4.22 0.07 10.40
CA TYR A 108 3.37 1.25 10.49
C TYR A 108 2.38 1.29 9.32
N MET A 109 1.12 1.61 9.62
CA MET A 109 0.07 1.93 8.65
C MET A 109 -0.70 3.17 9.15
N LEU A 110 -0.06 4.35 9.06
CA LEU A 110 -0.62 5.60 9.59
C LEU A 110 -1.46 6.36 8.56
N SER A 111 -1.49 5.92 7.31
CA SER A 111 -2.30 6.50 6.24
C SER A 111 -2.74 5.44 5.22
N GLY A 112 -3.84 5.72 4.47
CA GLY A 112 -4.32 4.84 3.41
C GLY A 112 -4.75 3.45 3.87
N TYR A 113 -5.41 3.35 5.00
CA TYR A 113 -5.86 2.11 5.66
C TYR A 113 -7.38 1.87 5.52
N ASP A 114 -8.01 2.43 4.49
CA ASP A 114 -9.47 2.50 4.38
C ASP A 114 -10.12 1.23 3.83
N VAL A 115 -9.32 0.33 3.27
CA VAL A 115 -9.81 -0.89 2.63
C VAL A 115 -10.25 -1.92 3.66
N GLY A 116 -9.51 -2.05 4.76
CA GLY A 116 -9.72 -3.07 5.78
C GLY A 116 -9.32 -4.48 5.32
N GLY A 117 -9.60 -5.47 6.17
CA GLY A 117 -9.30 -6.87 5.91
C GLY A 117 -10.19 -7.81 6.74
N SER A 118 -10.24 -9.07 6.33
CA SER A 118 -10.88 -10.10 7.14
C SER A 118 -10.07 -10.35 8.41
N ASN A 119 -10.76 -10.50 9.55
CA ASN A 119 -10.11 -10.85 10.80
C ASN A 119 -9.77 -12.35 10.91
N THR A 120 -10.35 -13.19 10.05
CA THR A 120 -10.21 -14.66 10.11
C THR A 120 -9.59 -15.27 8.86
N GLU A 121 -9.66 -14.56 7.73
CA GLU A 121 -9.24 -15.08 6.42
C GLU A 121 -8.14 -14.19 5.81
N PRO A 122 -6.86 -14.53 6.01
CA PRO A 122 -5.72 -13.69 5.58
C PRO A 122 -5.68 -13.38 4.07
N TYR A 123 -6.36 -14.19 3.25
CA TYR A 123 -6.38 -14.08 1.79
C TYR A 123 -7.71 -13.54 1.21
N ALA A 124 -8.65 -13.15 2.08
CA ALA A 124 -9.90 -12.56 1.63
C ALA A 124 -9.67 -11.19 0.98
N MET A 125 -10.13 -11.04 -0.26
CA MET A 125 -9.96 -9.81 -1.05
C MET A 125 -11.17 -8.86 -0.94
N SER A 126 -12.25 -9.29 -0.29
CA SER A 126 -13.48 -8.52 -0.13
C SER A 126 -14.27 -8.95 1.09
N LYS A 127 -15.10 -8.04 1.60
CA LYS A 127 -16.02 -8.32 2.70
C LYS A 127 -17.09 -9.31 2.27
N THR A 128 -17.35 -10.33 3.12
CA THR A 128 -18.49 -11.24 3.06
C THR A 128 -19.30 -11.17 4.35
N ALA A 129 -20.39 -11.94 4.45
CA ALA A 129 -21.18 -12.01 5.68
C ALA A 129 -20.40 -12.62 6.85
N ASP A 130 -19.50 -13.55 6.56
CA ASP A 130 -18.92 -14.45 7.56
C ASP A 130 -17.42 -14.25 7.79
N ASN A 131 -16.76 -13.34 7.06
CA ASN A 131 -15.31 -13.18 7.15
C ASN A 131 -14.85 -12.11 8.13
N HIS A 132 -15.74 -11.64 9.02
CA HIS A 132 -15.40 -10.70 10.11
C HIS A 132 -14.53 -9.53 9.66
N TRP A 133 -15.02 -8.79 8.63
CA TRP A 133 -14.27 -7.70 8.01
C TRP A 133 -14.11 -6.51 8.93
N VAL A 134 -12.86 -6.07 9.12
CA VAL A 134 -12.48 -4.97 10.02
C VAL A 134 -11.80 -3.86 9.22
N VAL A 135 -12.17 -2.62 9.50
CA VAL A 135 -11.44 -1.42 9.05
C VAL A 135 -10.85 -0.77 10.28
N THR A 136 -9.53 -0.84 10.40
CA THR A 136 -8.80 -0.22 11.51
C THR A 136 -8.26 1.13 11.03
N GLY A 137 -8.41 2.17 11.86
CA GLY A 137 -7.83 3.50 11.59
C GLY A 137 -6.30 3.46 11.51
N PRO A 138 -5.60 4.61 11.71
CA PRO A 138 -4.15 4.61 11.82
C PRO A 138 -3.69 3.62 12.88
N HIS A 139 -2.79 2.71 12.50
CA HIS A 139 -2.38 1.63 13.40
C HIS A 139 -0.92 1.22 13.19
N VAL A 140 -0.44 0.47 14.16
CA VAL A 140 0.83 -0.24 14.13
C VAL A 140 0.51 -1.73 14.21
N MET A 141 1.21 -2.55 13.43
CA MET A 141 1.17 -4.00 13.57
C MET A 141 2.46 -4.51 14.23
N ILE A 142 2.30 -5.47 15.14
CA ILE A 142 3.40 -6.29 15.64
C ILE A 142 3.16 -7.70 15.09
N VAL A 143 3.92 -8.06 14.07
CA VAL A 143 3.74 -9.32 13.33
C VAL A 143 4.67 -10.41 13.83
N GLY A 144 4.32 -11.66 13.49
CA GLY A 144 5.07 -12.85 13.85
C GLY A 144 4.51 -13.61 15.04
N PRO A 145 4.78 -14.92 15.16
CA PRO A 145 4.14 -15.81 16.14
C PRO A 145 4.29 -15.37 17.60
N ALA A 146 5.40 -14.71 17.93
CA ALA A 146 5.66 -14.21 19.29
C ALA A 146 4.75 -13.02 19.69
N SER A 147 4.04 -12.37 18.76
CA SER A 147 3.09 -11.29 19.06
C SER A 147 1.91 -11.76 19.95
N LYS A 148 1.60 -13.05 19.94
CA LYS A 148 0.58 -13.68 20.82
C LYS A 148 0.90 -13.51 22.31
N SER A 149 2.18 -13.36 22.66
CA SER A 149 2.60 -13.12 24.06
C SER A 149 2.14 -11.75 24.62
N LEU A 150 1.67 -10.85 23.76
CA LEU A 150 1.09 -9.57 24.19
C LEU A 150 -0.24 -9.72 24.94
N GLY A 151 -0.89 -10.89 24.86
CA GLY A 151 -2.13 -11.18 25.58
C GLY A 151 -3.31 -10.31 25.12
N LEU A 152 -3.30 -9.83 23.87
CA LEU A 152 -4.40 -9.05 23.32
C LEU A 152 -5.60 -9.95 23.00
N THR A 153 -6.78 -9.30 22.87
CA THR A 153 -8.03 -10.00 22.50
C THR A 153 -7.86 -10.70 21.15
N SER A 154 -8.06 -12.03 21.16
CA SER A 154 -8.00 -12.90 20.00
C SER A 154 -9.37 -13.54 19.79
N THR A 155 -10.31 -12.75 19.24
CA THR A 155 -11.69 -13.15 18.91
C THR A 155 -12.02 -12.76 17.48
N THR A 156 -13.02 -13.42 16.89
CA THR A 156 -13.43 -13.15 15.51
C THR A 156 -14.00 -11.74 15.34
N ASP A 157 -14.77 -11.28 16.32
CA ASP A 157 -15.35 -9.93 16.34
C ASP A 157 -14.56 -9.04 17.30
N VAL A 158 -14.06 -7.95 16.80
CA VAL A 158 -13.17 -7.04 17.52
C VAL A 158 -13.68 -5.59 17.48
N ASP A 159 -13.29 -4.81 18.47
CA ASP A 159 -13.42 -3.36 18.45
C ASP A 159 -12.15 -2.76 17.83
N PRO A 160 -12.20 -2.23 16.56
CA PRO A 160 -11.02 -1.71 15.89
C PRO A 160 -10.46 -0.43 16.51
N ALA A 161 -11.10 0.12 17.52
CA ALA A 161 -10.58 1.26 18.30
C ALA A 161 -9.67 0.83 19.46
N LYS A 162 -9.56 -0.47 19.74
CA LYS A 162 -8.72 -1.05 20.80
C LYS A 162 -7.68 -1.98 20.22
N PRO A 163 -6.56 -2.26 20.91
CA PRO A 163 -5.62 -3.30 20.48
C PRO A 163 -6.28 -4.68 20.45
N TYR A 164 -6.02 -5.44 19.37
CA TYR A 164 -6.57 -6.78 19.14
C TYR A 164 -5.62 -7.65 18.30
N MET A 165 -5.90 -8.95 18.24
CA MET A 165 -5.23 -9.87 17.32
C MET A 165 -6.03 -9.99 16.02
N MET A 166 -5.39 -9.83 14.87
CA MET A 166 -5.95 -10.04 13.54
C MET A 166 -5.47 -11.36 12.92
N TRP A 167 -6.25 -11.90 11.99
CA TRP A 167 -6.07 -13.22 11.36
C TRP A 167 -6.12 -14.37 12.37
N VAL A 168 -7.10 -14.25 13.27
CA VAL A 168 -7.32 -15.15 14.40
C VAL A 168 -7.37 -16.61 13.98
N GLY A 169 -6.64 -17.47 14.71
CA GLY A 169 -6.58 -18.91 14.47
C GLY A 169 -5.70 -19.34 13.29
N THR A 170 -5.03 -18.40 12.62
CA THR A 170 -4.11 -18.70 11.52
C THR A 170 -2.64 -18.65 11.98
N PRO A 171 -1.70 -19.20 11.20
CA PRO A 171 -0.26 -19.02 11.45
C PRO A 171 0.20 -17.56 11.39
N TYR A 172 -0.57 -16.70 10.74
CA TYR A 172 -0.26 -15.28 10.51
C TYR A 172 -0.94 -14.36 11.50
N GLU A 173 -1.52 -14.89 12.58
CA GLU A 173 -2.12 -14.08 13.64
C GLU A 173 -1.12 -13.07 14.19
N HIS A 174 -1.53 -11.81 14.26
CA HIS A 174 -0.65 -10.69 14.64
C HIS A 174 -1.41 -9.60 15.38
N ALA A 175 -0.68 -8.75 16.12
CA ALA A 175 -1.26 -7.68 16.90
C ALA A 175 -1.54 -6.44 16.04
N MET A 176 -2.75 -5.90 16.16
CA MET A 176 -3.20 -4.61 15.63
C MET A 176 -3.28 -3.62 16.79
N ILE A 177 -2.59 -2.50 16.66
CA ILE A 177 -2.53 -1.46 17.70
C ILE A 177 -2.98 -0.13 17.09
N PRO A 178 -4.27 0.24 17.23
CA PRO A 178 -4.76 1.55 16.79
C PRO A 178 -4.02 2.67 17.53
N VAL A 179 -3.55 3.70 16.80
CA VAL A 179 -2.75 4.80 17.36
C VAL A 179 -3.39 6.17 17.19
N GLY A 180 -4.65 6.23 16.85
CA GLY A 180 -5.40 7.46 16.72
C GLY A 180 -6.58 7.36 15.77
N SER A 181 -7.33 8.45 15.68
CA SER A 181 -8.37 8.64 14.67
C SER A 181 -7.80 9.43 13.50
N ASP A 182 -8.22 9.09 12.30
CA ASP A 182 -7.97 9.92 11.13
C ASP A 182 -8.67 11.28 11.32
N LYS A 183 -7.88 12.31 11.55
CA LYS A 183 -8.40 13.68 11.74
C LYS A 183 -9.01 14.26 10.48
N THR A 184 -8.78 13.63 9.32
CA THR A 184 -9.31 14.07 8.03
C THR A 184 -10.69 13.48 7.73
N LYS A 185 -11.11 12.43 8.46
CA LYS A 185 -12.43 11.83 8.33
C LYS A 185 -13.45 12.50 9.24
N PRO A 186 -14.67 12.78 8.76
CA PRO A 186 -15.76 13.22 9.63
C PRO A 186 -15.95 12.19 10.74
N LYS A 187 -16.03 12.64 12.00
CA LYS A 187 -16.45 11.76 13.09
C LYS A 187 -17.77 11.10 12.71
N PRO A 188 -17.94 9.77 12.93
CA PRO A 188 -19.23 9.13 12.77
C PRO A 188 -20.27 9.96 13.52
N VAL A 189 -21.35 10.34 12.85
CA VAL A 189 -22.48 11.00 13.52
C VAL A 189 -22.99 9.98 14.52
N ALA A 190 -22.72 10.24 15.81
CA ALA A 190 -23.31 9.44 16.86
C ALA A 190 -24.84 9.47 16.64
N GLU A 191 -25.46 8.31 16.41
CA GLU A 191 -26.90 8.21 16.40
C GLU A 191 -27.42 8.80 17.71
N ARG A 192 -28.05 9.95 17.60
CA ARG A 192 -28.73 10.56 18.75
C ARG A 192 -29.92 9.67 19.07
N LYS A 193 -29.83 8.99 20.20
CA LYS A 193 -30.97 8.31 20.83
C LYS A 193 -31.99 9.32 21.26
#